data_2b4158d7a9f5efbedfd87ef88da12472
#
_entry.id   2b4158d7a9f5efbedfd87ef88da12472
#
_cell.length_a   1.000
_cell.length_b   1.000
_cell.length_c   1.000
_cell.angle_alpha   90.00
_cell.angle_beta   90.00
_cell.angle_gamma   90.00
#
_symmetry.space_group_name_H-M   'P 1'
#
loop_
_entity.id
_entity.type
_entity.pdbx_description
1 polymer ?
#
loop_
_entity_poly.entity_id
_entity_poly.type
_entity_poly.pdbx_seq_one_letter_code
_entity_poly.pdbx_strand_id
1 'polypeptide(L)'
;MAKPRKFRIEFRKNRGVRRRDGDLTRTAADDPEAADARAAAERISGKGALTRKRTVTAESPPSAGVDGLAVQPLAAGAWRGRVLEVHGLETFVAPAAGPPVRCTTRRLLRSLATEQRHPVAAGDWVHVADAVIQSVEPRRSSLCRDSRGRRQVIVANVDQVIVVGSAAQPDLKPALVDRLLVAAESAGIRPLICINKADLVEPGTLVPLAGVYARMGYPVILCSAATGLGIARLAAELPGRVTAVVGQSGVGKSSLLNALDPGLALPVAAVSRENEKGRHTTTTARLLPHRFGGAFVDTPGVRQFALWQLVPAEAPSAFRDLRPLANLCRYPDCTHDHETDCAVKDAVADGLLDTRRWESCRQLAGGGSARDTEAED
;
A
#
# COMPACT_ATOMS: atom_id res chain seq x y z
N MET A 1 5.33 -28.10 18.30
CA MET A 1 5.59 -27.71 16.88
C MET A 1 4.62 -28.48 16.00
N ALA A 2 3.79 -27.80 15.24
CA ALA A 2 2.83 -28.44 14.32
C ALA A 2 3.61 -29.08 13.16
N LYS A 3 3.20 -30.31 12.77
CA LYS A 3 3.83 -31.00 11.62
C LYS A 3 3.46 -30.28 10.33
N PRO A 4 4.42 -30.03 9.43
CA PRO A 4 4.16 -29.37 8.14
C PRO A 4 3.16 -30.18 7.30
N ARG A 5 2.16 -29.51 6.73
CA ARG A 5 1.11 -30.13 5.89
C ARG A 5 1.45 -30.00 4.41
N LYS A 6 1.02 -30.99 3.61
CA LYS A 6 1.19 -30.97 2.15
C LYS A 6 -0.04 -30.35 1.50
N PHE A 7 0.16 -29.32 0.69
CA PHE A 7 -0.91 -28.64 -0.06
C PHE A 7 -0.72 -28.86 -1.56
N ARG A 8 -1.83 -29.02 -2.28
CA ARG A 8 -1.84 -29.11 -3.74
C ARG A 8 -2.23 -27.74 -4.31
N ILE A 9 -1.34 -27.12 -5.06
CA ILE A 9 -1.50 -25.78 -5.63
C ILE A 9 -1.65 -25.90 -7.14
N GLU A 10 -2.62 -25.15 -7.69
CA GLU A 10 -2.82 -25.05 -9.11
C GLU A 10 -2.13 -23.79 -9.66
N PHE A 11 -1.21 -23.96 -10.60
CA PHE A 11 -0.46 -22.87 -11.21
C PHE A 11 -1.16 -22.39 -12.47
N ARG A 12 -1.62 -21.13 -12.53
CA ARG A 12 -2.12 -20.50 -13.75
C ARG A 12 -0.96 -20.15 -14.69
N LYS A 13 -1.14 -20.39 -16.01
CA LYS A 13 -0.17 -19.94 -17.01
C LYS A 13 -0.07 -18.42 -17.02
N ASN A 14 1.08 -17.89 -16.66
CA ASN A 14 1.38 -16.45 -16.76
C ASN A 14 1.79 -16.05 -18.19
N ARG A 15 1.11 -16.59 -19.20
CA ARG A 15 1.25 -16.15 -20.59
C ARG A 15 -0.12 -15.66 -21.02
N GLY A 16 -0.22 -14.32 -21.17
CA GLY A 16 -1.25 -13.76 -22.04
C GLY A 16 -1.21 -14.54 -23.34
N VAL A 17 -2.38 -14.80 -23.91
CA VAL A 17 -2.52 -15.43 -25.23
C VAL A 17 -1.65 -14.62 -26.19
N ARG A 18 -0.41 -15.06 -26.45
CA ARG A 18 0.28 -14.63 -27.65
C ARG A 18 -0.62 -15.12 -28.78
N ARG A 19 -1.21 -14.19 -29.53
CA ARG A 19 -1.77 -14.52 -30.82
C ARG A 19 -0.68 -15.29 -31.55
N ARG A 20 -0.88 -16.57 -31.74
CA ARG A 20 -0.03 -17.37 -32.63
C ARG A 20 -0.22 -16.79 -34.00
N ASP A 21 0.85 -16.43 -34.68
CA ASP A 21 0.87 -16.15 -36.13
C ASP A 21 0.60 -17.46 -36.91
N GLY A 22 -0.60 -17.96 -36.81
CA GLY A 22 -0.98 -19.24 -37.33
C GLY A 22 -2.35 -19.62 -36.83
N ASP A 23 -3.33 -18.74 -36.98
CA ASP A 23 -4.72 -19.12 -36.87
C ASP A 23 -5.05 -20.02 -38.03
N LEU A 24 -5.04 -21.34 -37.78
CA LEU A 24 -5.35 -22.38 -38.78
C LEU A 24 -6.68 -22.15 -39.49
N THR A 25 -7.65 -21.56 -38.82
CA THR A 25 -8.94 -21.18 -39.39
C THR A 25 -8.81 -20.12 -40.49
N ARG A 26 -7.91 -19.16 -40.32
CA ARG A 26 -7.65 -18.11 -41.32
C ARG A 26 -6.79 -18.62 -42.45
N THR A 27 -5.81 -19.47 -42.16
CA THR A 27 -4.95 -20.11 -43.17
C THR A 27 -5.75 -21.11 -44.01
N ALA A 28 -6.70 -21.86 -43.41
CA ALA A 28 -7.58 -22.79 -44.13
C ALA A 28 -8.60 -22.08 -45.04
N ALA A 29 -8.95 -20.82 -44.77
CA ALA A 29 -9.79 -20.00 -45.64
C ALA A 29 -9.04 -19.48 -46.87
N ASP A 30 -7.72 -19.20 -46.72
CA ASP A 30 -6.89 -18.62 -47.78
C ASP A 30 -6.12 -19.69 -48.59
N ASP A 31 -5.68 -20.78 -47.94
CA ASP A 31 -4.93 -21.88 -48.58
C ASP A 31 -5.10 -23.19 -47.76
N PRO A 32 -6.00 -24.09 -48.20
CA PRO A 32 -6.28 -25.34 -47.51
C PRO A 32 -5.11 -26.32 -47.45
N GLU A 33 -4.26 -26.41 -48.49
CA GLU A 33 -3.11 -27.33 -48.52
C GLU A 33 -1.99 -26.89 -47.58
N ALA A 34 -1.76 -25.59 -47.44
CA ALA A 34 -0.81 -25.05 -46.48
C ALA A 34 -1.28 -25.23 -45.02
N ALA A 35 -2.59 -25.26 -44.76
CA ALA A 35 -3.18 -25.54 -43.46
C ALA A 35 -2.97 -27.00 -43.04
N ASP A 36 -3.15 -27.96 -43.94
CA ASP A 36 -2.93 -29.40 -43.68
C ASP A 36 -1.46 -29.73 -43.45
N ALA A 37 -0.54 -29.13 -44.19
CA ALA A 37 0.90 -29.29 -43.96
C ALA A 37 1.35 -28.75 -42.60
N ARG A 38 0.76 -27.64 -42.09
CA ARG A 38 1.03 -27.10 -40.77
C ARG A 38 0.38 -27.93 -39.67
N ALA A 39 -0.81 -28.45 -39.84
CA ALA A 39 -1.48 -29.33 -38.90
C ALA A 39 -0.70 -30.64 -38.68
N ALA A 40 -0.11 -31.22 -39.75
CA ALA A 40 0.73 -32.39 -39.66
C ALA A 40 2.06 -32.17 -38.92
N ALA A 41 2.57 -30.94 -38.88
CA ALA A 41 3.78 -30.55 -38.16
C ALA A 41 3.53 -30.18 -36.68
N GLU A 42 2.29 -30.03 -36.26
CA GLU A 42 1.93 -29.66 -34.87
C GLU A 42 1.99 -30.90 -33.98
N ARG A 43 3.15 -31.12 -33.32
CA ARG A 43 3.27 -32.13 -32.27
C ARG A 43 2.36 -31.77 -31.12
N ILE A 44 1.24 -32.45 -30.96
CA ILE A 44 0.34 -32.39 -29.82
C ILE A 44 1.12 -32.94 -28.61
N SER A 45 1.72 -32.08 -27.85
CA SER A 45 2.35 -32.46 -26.55
C SER A 45 1.21 -32.73 -25.57
N GLY A 46 0.90 -34.01 -25.36
CA GLY A 46 -0.15 -34.52 -24.47
C GLY A 46 0.10 -34.28 -22.96
N LYS A 47 0.93 -33.30 -22.58
CA LYS A 47 1.20 -32.89 -21.21
C LYS A 47 0.30 -31.74 -20.74
N GLY A 48 -1.00 -31.84 -20.97
CA GLY A 48 -1.92 -30.73 -20.71
C GLY A 48 -2.14 -30.43 -19.21
N ALA A 49 -2.98 -31.14 -18.55
CA ALA A 49 -3.54 -30.75 -17.24
C ALA A 49 -2.74 -31.24 -16.02
N LEU A 50 -2.05 -32.37 -16.11
CA LEU A 50 -1.40 -33.04 -14.98
C LEU A 50 -0.16 -32.31 -14.43
N THR A 51 0.48 -31.47 -15.22
CA THR A 51 1.69 -30.74 -14.82
C THR A 51 1.43 -29.41 -14.12
N ARG A 52 0.16 -29.01 -13.96
CA ARG A 52 -0.23 -27.72 -13.35
C ARG A 52 -0.38 -27.79 -11.82
N LYS A 53 -0.49 -28.99 -11.27
CA LYS A 53 -0.65 -29.18 -9.80
C LYS A 53 0.66 -29.68 -9.23
N ARG A 54 1.23 -28.90 -8.30
CA ARG A 54 2.41 -29.30 -7.52
C ARG A 54 2.04 -29.40 -6.06
N THR A 55 2.60 -30.37 -5.38
CA THR A 55 2.48 -30.48 -3.93
C THR A 55 3.56 -29.62 -3.29
N VAL A 56 3.16 -28.68 -2.46
CA VAL A 56 4.04 -27.82 -1.68
C VAL A 56 3.82 -28.14 -0.21
N THR A 57 4.90 -28.27 0.53
CA THR A 57 4.85 -28.43 1.98
C THR A 57 4.97 -27.05 2.60
N ALA A 58 3.94 -26.62 3.33
CA ALA A 58 3.88 -25.31 3.98
C ALA A 58 3.22 -25.44 5.36
N GLU A 59 3.46 -24.50 6.25
CA GLU A 59 2.84 -24.48 7.58
C GLU A 59 1.38 -24.04 7.51
N SER A 60 1.04 -23.22 6.52
CA SER A 60 -0.32 -22.77 6.24
C SER A 60 -0.64 -22.89 4.75
N PRO A 61 -1.93 -23.04 4.35
CA PRO A 61 -2.28 -23.02 2.94
C PRO A 61 -1.81 -21.69 2.35
N PRO A 62 -1.15 -21.69 1.17
CA PRO A 62 -0.81 -20.46 0.49
C PRO A 62 -2.10 -19.79 0.05
N SER A 63 -2.51 -18.77 0.78
CA SER A 63 -3.65 -17.95 0.42
C SER A 63 -3.23 -16.94 -0.65
N ALA A 64 -4.12 -16.71 -1.61
CA ALA A 64 -4.00 -15.64 -2.59
C ALA A 64 -4.31 -14.30 -1.90
N GLY A 65 -3.48 -13.87 -0.94
CA GLY A 65 -3.76 -12.71 -0.12
C GLY A 65 -2.52 -12.13 0.54
N VAL A 66 -2.73 -11.33 1.53
CA VAL A 66 -1.73 -10.57 2.32
C VAL A 66 -0.71 -11.45 3.02
N ASP A 67 -0.95 -12.75 3.09
CA ASP A 67 -0.17 -13.72 3.84
C ASP A 67 1.17 -14.06 3.16
N GLY A 68 2.20 -14.22 3.96
CA GLY A 68 3.54 -14.57 3.49
C GLY A 68 3.61 -15.92 2.79
N LEU A 69 4.68 -16.14 2.04
CA LEU A 69 4.96 -17.38 1.33
C LEU A 69 5.97 -18.20 2.15
N ALA A 70 5.47 -18.98 3.10
CA ALA A 70 6.31 -19.90 3.86
C ALA A 70 6.46 -21.24 3.10
N VAL A 71 7.66 -21.52 2.63
CA VAL A 71 8.01 -22.78 1.98
C VAL A 71 9.02 -23.49 2.84
N GLN A 72 8.69 -24.67 3.35
CA GLN A 72 9.58 -25.51 4.14
C GLN A 72 10.05 -26.73 3.34
N PRO A 73 11.20 -27.33 3.69
CA PRO A 73 12.12 -26.93 4.76
C PRO A 73 12.99 -25.73 4.39
N LEU A 74 13.37 -24.93 5.40
CA LEU A 74 14.41 -23.91 5.26
C LEU A 74 15.77 -24.58 5.09
N ALA A 75 16.65 -23.97 4.30
CA ALA A 75 18.03 -24.43 4.17
C ALA A 75 18.78 -24.34 5.52
N ALA A 76 19.69 -25.27 5.78
CA ALA A 76 20.55 -25.17 6.94
C ALA A 76 21.34 -23.85 6.92
N GLY A 77 21.43 -23.17 8.07
CA GLY A 77 22.12 -21.88 8.17
C GLY A 77 21.30 -20.68 7.66
N ALA A 78 20.01 -20.84 7.36
CA ALA A 78 19.16 -19.72 7.00
C ALA A 78 19.03 -18.72 8.16
N TRP A 79 19.22 -17.43 7.84
CA TRP A 79 19.08 -16.33 8.77
C TRP A 79 17.85 -15.47 8.41
N ARG A 80 17.31 -14.79 9.41
CA ARG A 80 16.16 -13.89 9.28
C ARG A 80 16.64 -12.47 8.99
N GLY A 81 16.02 -11.81 8.00
CA GLY A 81 16.32 -10.43 7.69
C GLY A 81 15.10 -9.66 7.21
N ARG A 82 15.25 -8.34 7.14
CA ARG A 82 14.20 -7.44 6.65
C ARG A 82 14.56 -6.90 5.27
N VAL A 83 13.62 -6.97 4.35
CA VAL A 83 13.78 -6.41 2.99
C VAL A 83 13.77 -4.89 3.07
N LEU A 84 14.85 -4.25 2.63
CA LEU A 84 14.95 -2.79 2.55
C LEU A 84 14.43 -2.26 1.21
N GLU A 85 14.81 -2.91 0.11
CA GLU A 85 14.42 -2.48 -1.23
C GLU A 85 14.45 -3.65 -2.22
N VAL A 86 13.71 -3.53 -3.32
CA VAL A 86 13.63 -4.53 -4.38
C VAL A 86 13.87 -3.87 -5.73
N HIS A 87 14.92 -4.26 -6.44
CA HIS A 87 15.27 -3.77 -7.77
C HIS A 87 15.23 -4.89 -8.80
N GLY A 88 14.14 -5.00 -9.53
CA GLY A 88 13.99 -6.06 -10.52
C GLY A 88 14.10 -7.45 -9.90
N LEU A 89 15.20 -8.16 -10.13
CA LEU A 89 15.46 -9.49 -9.58
C LEU A 89 16.28 -9.47 -8.29
N GLU A 90 16.81 -8.32 -7.91
CA GLU A 90 17.69 -8.14 -6.78
C GLU A 90 16.91 -7.58 -5.59
N THR A 91 17.22 -8.06 -4.43
CA THR A 91 16.59 -7.66 -3.17
C THR A 91 17.68 -7.38 -2.15
N PHE A 92 17.63 -6.23 -1.51
CA PHE A 92 18.56 -5.89 -0.43
C PHE A 92 17.89 -6.20 0.90
N VAL A 93 18.52 -7.09 1.67
CA VAL A 93 18.00 -7.59 2.95
C VAL A 93 18.94 -7.17 4.07
N ALA A 94 18.39 -6.50 5.08
CA ALA A 94 19.10 -6.16 6.30
C ALA A 94 19.07 -7.36 7.25
N PRO A 95 20.23 -7.93 7.65
CA PRO A 95 20.32 -8.90 8.73
C PRO A 95 20.10 -8.20 10.10
N ALA A 96 20.02 -8.99 11.18
CA ALA A 96 19.93 -8.45 12.54
C ALA A 96 21.17 -7.62 12.92
N ALA A 97 22.33 -7.94 12.36
CA ALA A 97 23.59 -7.20 12.55
C ALA A 97 24.41 -7.24 11.26
N GLY A 98 25.05 -6.12 10.93
CA GLY A 98 25.88 -5.98 9.73
C GLY A 98 25.21 -5.20 8.59
N PRO A 99 25.93 -5.05 7.47
CA PRO A 99 25.45 -4.32 6.31
C PRO A 99 24.35 -5.10 5.55
N PRO A 100 23.51 -4.42 4.77
CA PRO A 100 22.55 -5.07 3.90
C PRO A 100 23.22 -6.03 2.92
N VAL A 101 22.59 -7.19 2.73
CA VAL A 101 23.06 -8.25 1.82
C VAL A 101 22.21 -8.23 0.56
N ARG A 102 22.85 -8.25 -0.61
CA ARG A 102 22.20 -8.39 -1.91
C ARG A 102 21.78 -9.85 -2.10
N CYS A 103 20.49 -10.07 -2.26
CA CYS A 103 19.88 -11.39 -2.35
C CYS A 103 19.08 -11.53 -3.66
N THR A 104 18.87 -12.79 -4.06
CA THR A 104 17.92 -13.16 -5.10
C THR A 104 16.75 -13.94 -4.50
N THR A 105 15.64 -14.03 -5.22
CA THR A 105 14.45 -14.74 -4.74
C THR A 105 14.42 -16.15 -5.34
N ARG A 106 14.19 -17.16 -4.50
CA ARG A 106 14.05 -18.57 -4.92
C ARG A 106 12.99 -18.70 -6.02
N ARG A 107 13.30 -19.49 -7.06
CA ARG A 107 12.42 -19.65 -8.23
C ARG A 107 11.01 -20.11 -7.87
N LEU A 108 10.88 -20.95 -6.84
CA LEU A 108 9.60 -21.46 -6.36
C LEU A 108 8.72 -20.33 -5.81
N LEU A 109 9.26 -19.37 -5.05
CA LEU A 109 8.49 -18.21 -4.55
C LEU A 109 7.92 -17.36 -5.69
N ARG A 110 8.67 -17.19 -6.77
CA ARG A 110 8.20 -16.48 -7.97
C ARG A 110 7.05 -17.19 -8.66
N SER A 111 7.05 -18.53 -8.66
CA SER A 111 5.98 -19.31 -9.27
C SER A 111 4.72 -19.38 -8.41
N LEU A 112 4.83 -19.17 -7.09
CA LEU A 112 3.70 -19.09 -6.16
C LEU A 112 3.03 -17.71 -6.17
N ALA A 113 3.78 -16.65 -6.40
CA ALA A 113 3.28 -15.27 -6.44
C ALA A 113 2.64 -14.91 -7.79
N THR A 114 1.67 -15.70 -8.25
CA THR A 114 1.07 -15.59 -9.60
C THR A 114 0.28 -14.29 -9.81
N GLU A 115 -0.22 -13.69 -8.75
CA GLU A 115 -1.03 -12.45 -8.81
C GLU A 115 -0.21 -11.19 -8.51
N GLN A 116 1.00 -11.34 -7.96
CA GLN A 116 1.88 -10.23 -7.63
C GLN A 116 3.01 -10.10 -8.66
N ARG A 117 3.41 -8.87 -8.95
CA ARG A 117 4.55 -8.61 -9.86
C ARG A 117 5.86 -9.12 -9.28
N HIS A 118 6.01 -9.03 -7.95
CA HIS A 118 7.15 -9.54 -7.18
C HIS A 118 6.64 -10.29 -5.94
N PRO A 119 7.20 -11.43 -5.60
CA PRO A 119 6.82 -12.19 -4.40
C PRO A 119 7.26 -11.51 -3.10
N VAL A 120 8.20 -10.56 -3.19
CA VAL A 120 8.82 -9.87 -2.07
C VAL A 120 8.61 -8.37 -2.25
N ALA A 121 8.34 -7.67 -1.15
CA ALA A 121 8.20 -6.22 -1.10
C ALA A 121 9.12 -5.64 0.00
N ALA A 122 9.43 -4.35 -0.09
CA ALA A 122 10.12 -3.65 1.00
C ALA A 122 9.31 -3.82 2.30
N GLY A 123 10.01 -4.07 3.41
CA GLY A 123 9.38 -4.32 4.71
C GLY A 123 9.07 -5.79 5.02
N ASP A 124 9.14 -6.69 4.05
CA ASP A 124 8.95 -8.12 4.32
C ASP A 124 10.04 -8.65 5.25
N TRP A 125 9.63 -9.55 6.15
CA TRP A 125 10.54 -10.42 6.86
C TRP A 125 10.76 -11.68 6.05
N VAL A 126 12.03 -12.03 5.85
CA VAL A 126 12.44 -13.14 4.99
C VAL A 126 13.50 -14.01 5.66
N HIS A 127 13.56 -15.28 5.25
CA HIS A 127 14.66 -16.16 5.59
C HIS A 127 15.59 -16.32 4.38
N VAL A 128 16.87 -16.11 4.61
CA VAL A 128 17.91 -16.08 3.57
C VAL A 128 18.95 -17.14 3.86
N ALA A 129 19.32 -17.92 2.83
CA ALA A 129 20.48 -18.81 2.84
C ALA A 129 21.23 -18.63 1.53
N ASP A 130 22.55 -18.56 1.57
CA ASP A 130 23.45 -18.42 0.40
C ASP A 130 23.02 -17.25 -0.53
N ALA A 131 22.68 -16.11 0.08
CA ALA A 131 22.15 -14.92 -0.61
C ALA A 131 20.87 -15.20 -1.45
N VAL A 132 20.10 -16.25 -1.12
CA VAL A 132 18.82 -16.58 -1.75
C VAL A 132 17.71 -16.53 -0.71
N ILE A 133 16.67 -15.75 -0.98
CA ILE A 133 15.45 -15.70 -0.16
C ILE A 133 14.70 -17.03 -0.32
N GLN A 134 14.59 -17.78 0.79
CA GLN A 134 13.97 -19.09 0.87
C GLN A 134 12.47 -19.03 1.17
N SER A 135 12.06 -18.07 2.03
CA SER A 135 10.67 -17.86 2.43
C SER A 135 10.39 -16.39 2.78
N VAL A 136 9.13 -16.01 2.73
CA VAL A 136 8.60 -14.71 3.17
C VAL A 136 7.62 -14.98 4.31
N GLU A 137 7.80 -14.32 5.45
CA GLU A 137 6.90 -14.44 6.60
C GLU A 137 5.52 -13.80 6.31
N PRO A 138 4.46 -14.23 7.02
CA PRO A 138 3.15 -13.60 6.94
C PRO A 138 3.24 -12.11 7.23
N ARG A 139 2.60 -11.31 6.38
CA ARG A 139 2.53 -9.86 6.52
C ARG A 139 1.46 -9.47 7.55
N ARG A 140 1.80 -8.56 8.47
CA ARG A 140 0.83 -7.98 9.42
C ARG A 140 0.00 -6.88 8.78
N SER A 141 0.60 -6.14 7.87
CA SER A 141 -0.02 -5.05 7.12
C SER A 141 0.64 -4.91 5.75
N SER A 142 -0.04 -4.32 4.80
CA SER A 142 0.54 -4.02 3.50
C SER A 142 -0.10 -2.80 2.85
N LEU A 143 0.72 -1.99 2.22
CA LEU A 143 0.29 -0.94 1.33
C LEU A 143 0.38 -1.44 -0.11
N CYS A 144 -0.76 -1.45 -0.79
CA CYS A 144 -0.88 -1.99 -2.13
C CYS A 144 -1.31 -0.91 -3.11
N ARG A 145 -1.10 -1.14 -4.38
CA ARG A 145 -1.69 -0.34 -5.45
C ARG A 145 -2.31 -1.28 -6.48
N ASP A 146 -3.41 -0.88 -7.06
CA ASP A 146 -3.93 -1.58 -8.23
C ASP A 146 -3.13 -1.14 -9.47
N SER A 147 -2.66 -2.10 -10.23
CA SER A 147 -1.99 -1.87 -11.50
C SER A 147 -2.58 -2.83 -12.54
N ARG A 148 -3.43 -2.31 -13.41
CA ARG A 148 -4.07 -3.07 -14.49
C ARG A 148 -4.86 -4.29 -13.98
N GLY A 149 -5.68 -4.10 -12.95
CA GLY A 149 -6.48 -5.16 -12.34
C GLY A 149 -5.67 -6.19 -11.55
N ARG A 150 -4.43 -5.84 -11.14
CA ARG A 150 -3.59 -6.67 -10.27
C ARG A 150 -3.19 -5.89 -9.04
N ARG A 151 -3.40 -6.49 -7.89
CA ARG A 151 -2.94 -5.97 -6.61
C ARG A 151 -1.42 -6.08 -6.52
N GLN A 152 -0.72 -4.95 -6.43
CA GLN A 152 0.73 -4.92 -6.22
C GLN A 152 1.02 -4.42 -4.82
N VAL A 153 1.64 -5.26 -3.98
CA VAL A 153 2.17 -4.83 -2.68
C VAL A 153 3.38 -3.93 -2.94
N ILE A 154 3.36 -2.73 -2.39
CA ILE A 154 4.43 -1.74 -2.49
C ILE A 154 5.35 -1.85 -1.29
N VAL A 155 4.75 -1.88 -0.10
CA VAL A 155 5.48 -2.04 1.15
C VAL A 155 4.66 -2.90 2.11
N ALA A 156 5.35 -3.72 2.89
CA ALA A 156 4.77 -4.62 3.88
C ALA A 156 5.20 -4.26 5.30
N ASN A 157 4.44 -4.73 6.28
CA ASN A 157 4.75 -4.61 7.71
C ASN A 157 5.00 -3.16 8.15
N VAL A 158 4.13 -2.24 7.66
CA VAL A 158 4.09 -0.84 8.09
C VAL A 158 3.34 -0.78 9.42
N ASP A 159 3.93 -0.14 10.41
CA ASP A 159 3.36 -0.04 11.76
C ASP A 159 2.46 1.20 11.90
N GLN A 160 2.83 2.30 11.21
CA GLN A 160 2.06 3.54 11.25
C GLN A 160 2.18 4.38 9.98
N VAL A 161 1.21 5.27 9.81
CA VAL A 161 1.19 6.27 8.74
C VAL A 161 1.12 7.66 9.36
N ILE A 162 2.04 8.54 9.00
CA ILE A 162 1.94 9.96 9.29
C ILE A 162 1.25 10.63 8.09
N VAL A 163 0.03 11.09 8.30
CA VAL A 163 -0.73 11.90 7.34
C VAL A 163 -0.31 13.35 7.52
N VAL A 164 0.47 13.87 6.58
CA VAL A 164 0.99 15.24 6.63
C VAL A 164 0.10 16.17 5.83
N GLY A 165 -0.54 17.10 6.53
CA GLY A 165 -1.15 18.29 5.96
C GLY A 165 -0.26 19.50 6.15
N SER A 166 -0.54 20.59 5.43
CA SER A 166 0.09 21.90 5.64
C SER A 166 -0.95 22.86 6.20
N ALA A 167 -0.58 23.66 7.21
CA ALA A 167 -1.44 24.71 7.73
C ALA A 167 -1.69 25.80 6.69
N ALA A 168 -0.67 26.07 5.85
CA ALA A 168 -0.73 26.98 4.71
C ALA A 168 0.31 26.58 3.65
N GLN A 169 0.11 26.98 2.41
CA GLN A 169 1.05 26.84 1.28
C GLN A 169 1.57 25.41 1.07
N PRO A 170 0.75 24.46 0.60
CA PRO A 170 -0.64 24.60 0.14
C PRO A 170 -1.64 24.59 1.30
N ASP A 171 -2.87 25.03 1.02
CA ASP A 171 -3.95 25.02 1.99
C ASP A 171 -4.26 23.61 2.48
N LEU A 172 -4.68 23.55 3.73
CA LEU A 172 -5.08 22.29 4.36
C LEU A 172 -6.36 21.76 3.69
N LYS A 173 -6.29 20.55 3.17
CA LYS A 173 -7.43 19.85 2.52
C LYS A 173 -7.96 18.76 3.45
N PRO A 174 -8.98 19.01 4.29
CA PRO A 174 -9.50 18.02 5.24
C PRO A 174 -10.02 16.74 4.56
N ALA A 175 -10.69 16.85 3.40
CA ALA A 175 -11.16 15.70 2.65
C ALA A 175 -10.02 14.77 2.19
N LEU A 176 -8.84 15.32 1.87
CA LEU A 176 -7.66 14.49 1.57
C LEU A 176 -7.14 13.79 2.84
N VAL A 177 -7.12 14.50 3.98
CA VAL A 177 -6.74 13.90 5.28
C VAL A 177 -7.69 12.74 5.59
N ASP A 178 -9.01 12.95 5.49
CA ASP A 178 -10.03 11.93 5.73
C ASP A 178 -9.82 10.69 4.88
N ARG A 179 -9.56 10.87 3.60
CA ARG A 179 -9.30 9.80 2.65
C ARG A 179 -8.04 9.00 2.98
N LEU A 180 -6.97 9.67 3.42
CA LEU A 180 -5.73 9.02 3.85
C LEU A 180 -5.93 8.26 5.17
N LEU A 181 -6.72 8.78 6.10
CA LEU A 181 -7.09 8.11 7.34
C LEU A 181 -7.86 6.82 7.07
N VAL A 182 -8.89 6.90 6.21
CA VAL A 182 -9.70 5.75 5.81
C VAL A 182 -8.85 4.68 5.15
N ALA A 183 -7.92 5.05 4.26
CA ALA A 183 -7.00 4.12 3.63
C ALA A 183 -6.08 3.42 4.66
N ALA A 184 -5.60 4.14 5.68
CA ALA A 184 -4.79 3.57 6.75
C ALA A 184 -5.61 2.61 7.64
N GLU A 185 -6.83 2.99 8.03
CA GLU A 185 -7.76 2.16 8.81
C GLU A 185 -8.08 0.84 8.07
N SER A 186 -8.43 0.93 6.79
CA SER A 186 -8.72 -0.25 5.95
C SER A 186 -7.52 -1.18 5.79
N ALA A 187 -6.30 -0.65 5.88
CA ALA A 187 -5.07 -1.43 5.85
C ALA A 187 -4.64 -1.96 7.23
N GLY A 188 -5.38 -1.66 8.30
CA GLY A 188 -5.01 -2.01 9.68
C GLY A 188 -3.73 -1.30 10.17
N ILE A 189 -3.42 -0.12 9.63
CA ILE A 189 -2.22 0.65 9.95
C ILE A 189 -2.60 1.84 10.83
N ARG A 190 -1.88 2.05 11.94
CA ARG A 190 -2.14 3.15 12.88
C ARG A 190 -1.90 4.51 12.20
N PRO A 191 -2.91 5.39 12.04
CA PRO A 191 -2.70 6.72 11.51
C PRO A 191 -2.33 7.73 12.60
N LEU A 192 -1.54 8.73 12.22
CA LEU A 192 -1.19 9.91 13.00
C LEU A 192 -1.25 11.12 12.07
N ILE A 193 -1.88 12.20 12.51
CA ILE A 193 -2.01 13.44 11.73
C ILE A 193 -0.90 14.41 12.15
N CYS A 194 -0.16 14.91 11.17
CA CYS A 194 0.82 15.97 11.36
C CYS A 194 0.42 17.18 10.50
N ILE A 195 0.08 18.29 11.15
CA ILE A 195 -0.18 19.56 10.46
C ILE A 195 1.12 20.37 10.49
N ASN A 196 1.84 20.34 9.37
CA ASN A 196 3.12 21.03 9.23
C ASN A 196 2.93 22.52 8.84
N LYS A 197 4.01 23.29 8.92
CA LYS A 197 4.01 24.75 8.68
C LYS A 197 3.04 25.52 9.59
N ALA A 198 2.87 25.03 10.82
CA ALA A 198 2.01 25.67 11.81
C ALA A 198 2.49 27.08 12.21
N ASP A 199 3.74 27.42 11.90
CA ASP A 199 4.34 28.74 12.06
C ASP A 199 3.80 29.79 11.09
N LEU A 200 3.11 29.39 10.02
CA LEU A 200 2.58 30.29 9.01
C LEU A 200 1.15 30.80 9.33
N VAL A 201 0.53 30.30 10.39
CA VAL A 201 -0.83 30.67 10.78
C VAL A 201 -0.93 30.85 12.30
N GLU A 202 -1.95 31.58 12.74
CA GLU A 202 -2.27 31.65 14.16
C GLU A 202 -2.71 30.27 14.68
N PRO A 203 -2.06 29.70 15.72
CA PRO A 203 -2.36 28.35 16.21
C PRO A 203 -3.83 28.12 16.55
N GLY A 204 -4.54 29.15 17.00
CA GLY A 204 -5.97 29.10 17.34
C GLY A 204 -6.85 28.69 16.17
N THR A 205 -6.45 29.01 14.93
CA THR A 205 -7.22 28.66 13.72
C THR A 205 -7.23 27.16 13.43
N LEU A 206 -6.22 26.42 13.89
CA LEU A 206 -6.10 24.99 13.68
C LEU A 206 -6.81 24.14 14.77
N VAL A 207 -7.14 24.76 15.93
CA VAL A 207 -7.74 24.06 17.07
C VAL A 207 -9.06 23.39 16.76
N PRO A 208 -10.03 24.04 16.08
CA PRO A 208 -11.30 23.39 15.76
C PRO A 208 -11.12 22.10 14.94
N LEU A 209 -10.32 22.17 13.89
CA LEU A 209 -10.06 21.01 13.02
C LEU A 209 -9.28 19.91 13.76
N ALA A 210 -8.24 20.28 14.50
CA ALA A 210 -7.47 19.32 15.31
C ALA A 210 -8.36 18.65 16.35
N GLY A 211 -9.29 19.42 16.97
CA GLY A 211 -10.26 18.92 17.93
C GLY A 211 -11.21 17.85 17.34
N VAL A 212 -11.69 18.05 16.10
CA VAL A 212 -12.52 17.04 15.41
C VAL A 212 -11.77 15.71 15.30
N TYR A 213 -10.53 15.71 14.81
CA TYR A 213 -9.75 14.49 14.68
C TYR A 213 -9.34 13.87 16.04
N ALA A 214 -9.01 14.71 17.01
CA ALA A 214 -8.64 14.25 18.36
C ALA A 214 -9.82 13.55 19.07
N ARG A 215 -11.05 14.05 18.91
CA ARG A 215 -12.27 13.41 19.43
C ARG A 215 -12.49 11.99 18.88
N MET A 216 -12.04 11.72 17.64
CA MET A 216 -12.06 10.39 17.02
C MET A 216 -10.91 9.49 17.50
N GLY A 217 -10.05 9.96 18.40
CA GLY A 217 -8.89 9.23 18.91
C GLY A 217 -7.69 9.20 17.95
N TYR A 218 -7.64 10.10 16.96
CA TYR A 218 -6.45 10.27 16.14
C TYR A 218 -5.45 11.20 16.85
N PRO A 219 -4.18 10.79 17.00
CA PRO A 219 -3.15 11.71 17.44
C PRO A 219 -2.97 12.83 16.41
N VAL A 220 -3.07 14.08 16.86
CA VAL A 220 -2.83 15.27 16.03
C VAL A 220 -1.64 16.03 16.59
N ILE A 221 -0.64 16.29 15.76
CA ILE A 221 0.56 17.03 16.13
C ILE A 221 0.72 18.22 15.19
N LEU A 222 0.73 19.43 15.75
CA LEU A 222 1.10 20.63 15.02
C LEU A 222 2.62 20.73 14.98
N CYS A 223 3.17 20.87 13.77
CA CYS A 223 4.60 20.89 13.52
C CYS A 223 5.02 22.10 12.66
N SER A 224 6.26 22.49 12.82
CA SER A 224 6.98 23.31 11.85
C SER A 224 8.40 22.75 11.68
N ALA A 225 8.68 22.24 10.50
CA ALA A 225 10.03 21.79 10.16
C ALA A 225 11.05 22.95 10.13
N ALA A 226 10.58 24.19 9.95
CA ALA A 226 11.42 25.40 9.91
C ALA A 226 11.83 25.87 11.29
N THR A 227 10.88 25.87 12.27
CA THR A 227 11.12 26.38 13.62
C THR A 227 11.43 25.30 14.65
N GLY A 228 11.22 24.02 14.31
CA GLY A 228 11.36 22.90 15.24
C GLY A 228 10.13 22.64 16.11
N LEU A 229 9.06 23.43 15.96
CA LEU A 229 7.81 23.24 16.72
C LEU A 229 7.28 21.80 16.50
N GLY A 230 6.92 21.12 17.57
CA GLY A 230 6.31 19.79 17.54
C GLY A 230 7.21 18.64 17.10
N ILE A 231 8.44 18.90 16.62
CA ILE A 231 9.36 17.87 16.11
C ILE A 231 9.70 16.84 17.20
N ALA A 232 9.98 17.26 18.43
CA ALA A 232 10.29 16.34 19.53
C ALA A 232 9.09 15.42 19.85
N ARG A 233 7.85 15.95 19.82
CA ARG A 233 6.63 15.17 20.03
C ARG A 233 6.42 14.16 18.90
N LEU A 234 6.66 14.57 17.66
CA LEU A 234 6.57 13.67 16.51
C LEU A 234 7.65 12.58 16.56
N ALA A 235 8.87 12.94 16.99
CA ALA A 235 9.98 12.00 17.17
C ALA A 235 9.65 10.90 18.21
N ALA A 236 8.91 11.24 19.26
CA ALA A 236 8.49 10.27 20.29
C ALA A 236 7.55 9.17 19.74
N GLU A 237 6.92 9.39 18.59
CA GLU A 237 6.06 8.40 17.94
C GLU A 237 6.82 7.40 17.06
N LEU A 238 8.12 7.59 16.82
CA LEU A 238 8.90 6.81 15.84
C LEU A 238 9.61 5.56 16.38
N PRO A 239 10.00 5.46 17.69
CA PRO A 239 10.88 4.38 18.13
C PRO A 239 10.42 2.99 17.73
N GLY A 240 11.31 2.24 17.06
CA GLY A 240 11.09 0.85 16.64
C GLY A 240 10.04 0.64 15.55
N ARG A 241 9.46 1.71 14.97
CA ARG A 241 8.34 1.60 14.01
C ARG A 241 8.77 1.81 12.57
N VAL A 242 8.12 1.08 11.68
CA VAL A 242 8.14 1.39 10.24
C VAL A 242 7.01 2.37 9.95
N THR A 243 7.39 3.54 9.51
CA THR A 243 6.51 4.69 9.36
C THR A 243 6.41 5.11 7.89
N ALA A 244 5.23 5.03 7.31
CA ALA A 244 4.95 5.66 6.03
C ALA A 244 4.58 7.13 6.24
N VAL A 245 5.04 8.02 5.34
CA VAL A 245 4.74 9.44 5.39
C VAL A 245 4.02 9.84 4.12
N VAL A 246 2.76 10.25 4.26
CA VAL A 246 1.85 10.53 3.15
C VAL A 246 1.31 11.95 3.24
N GLY A 247 0.85 12.51 2.14
CA GLY A 247 0.29 13.85 2.05
C GLY A 247 0.56 14.51 0.72
N GLN A 248 -0.08 15.63 0.46
CA GLN A 248 0.01 16.40 -0.78
C GLN A 248 1.47 16.83 -1.10
N SER A 249 1.74 17.15 -2.36
CA SER A 249 3.01 17.79 -2.74
C SER A 249 3.14 19.17 -2.06
N GLY A 250 4.35 19.56 -1.70
CA GLY A 250 4.60 20.87 -1.08
C GLY A 250 4.26 21.00 0.40
N VAL A 251 3.62 20.03 1.07
CA VAL A 251 3.33 20.10 2.52
C VAL A 251 4.58 19.99 3.43
N GLY A 252 5.75 19.75 2.83
CA GLY A 252 7.02 19.70 3.57
C GLY A 252 7.40 18.34 4.15
N LYS A 253 6.98 17.23 3.53
CA LYS A 253 7.33 15.87 4.00
C LYS A 253 8.84 15.65 4.13
N SER A 254 9.62 15.96 3.07
CA SER A 254 11.10 15.82 3.10
C SER A 254 11.75 16.72 4.15
N SER A 255 11.27 17.95 4.30
CA SER A 255 11.76 18.89 5.31
C SER A 255 11.47 18.35 6.73
N LEU A 256 10.29 17.79 6.94
CA LEU A 256 9.89 17.19 8.22
C LEU A 256 10.76 15.98 8.56
N LEU A 257 11.01 15.09 7.59
CA LEU A 257 11.88 13.93 7.78
C LEU A 257 13.33 14.33 8.07
N ASN A 258 13.87 15.35 7.37
CA ASN A 258 15.19 15.88 7.64
C ASN A 258 15.27 16.57 9.03
N ALA A 259 14.20 17.23 9.48
CA ALA A 259 14.14 17.80 10.82
C ALA A 259 14.12 16.72 11.92
N LEU A 260 13.46 15.58 11.67
CA LEU A 260 13.44 14.43 12.56
C LEU A 260 14.78 13.70 12.58
N ASP A 261 15.38 13.47 11.43
CA ASP A 261 16.67 12.80 11.26
C ASP A 261 17.51 13.46 10.17
N PRO A 262 18.40 14.41 10.53
CA PRO A 262 19.27 15.08 9.57
C PRO A 262 20.18 14.14 8.77
N GLY A 263 20.46 12.94 9.29
CA GLY A 263 21.29 11.94 8.61
C GLY A 263 20.64 11.37 7.33
N LEU A 264 19.32 11.54 7.14
CA LEU A 264 18.63 11.11 5.93
C LEU A 264 18.99 11.96 4.69
N ALA A 265 19.30 13.24 4.89
CA ALA A 265 19.72 14.19 3.85
C ALA A 265 18.83 14.13 2.59
N LEU A 266 17.50 14.03 2.77
CA LEU A 266 16.54 13.93 1.69
C LEU A 266 16.50 15.23 0.88
N PRO A 267 16.40 15.16 -0.46
CA PRO A 267 16.28 16.35 -1.28
C PRO A 267 14.96 17.08 -0.97
N VAL A 268 15.07 18.37 -0.66
CA VAL A 268 13.93 19.25 -0.44
C VAL A 268 13.68 20.02 -1.73
N ALA A 269 12.61 19.69 -2.45
CA ALA A 269 12.19 20.48 -3.60
C ALA A 269 11.62 21.82 -3.12
N ALA A 270 12.11 22.92 -3.65
CA ALA A 270 11.44 24.23 -3.53
C ALA A 270 10.03 24.10 -4.13
N VAL A 271 9.04 24.79 -3.54
CA VAL A 271 7.67 24.84 -4.05
C VAL A 271 7.70 25.57 -5.41
N SER A 272 8.00 24.84 -6.48
CA SER A 272 7.96 25.40 -7.84
C SER A 272 6.67 24.95 -8.51
N ARG A 273 5.91 25.94 -8.98
CA ARG A 273 4.63 25.78 -9.68
C ARG A 273 4.76 25.15 -11.08
N GLU A 274 5.95 24.81 -11.53
CA GLU A 274 6.17 24.35 -12.91
C GLU A 274 6.97 23.05 -12.98
N ASN A 275 6.45 22.10 -13.76
CA ASN A 275 7.13 20.97 -14.40
C ASN A 275 7.62 19.80 -13.53
N GLU A 276 6.70 18.95 -13.08
CA GLU A 276 7.03 17.54 -12.87
C GLU A 276 6.40 16.61 -13.94
N LYS A 277 6.46 16.99 -15.21
CA LYS A 277 6.34 16.06 -16.36
C LYS A 277 7.74 15.64 -16.81
N GLY A 278 8.50 14.97 -15.95
CA GLY A 278 9.83 14.56 -16.37
C GLY A 278 10.53 13.62 -15.42
N ARG A 279 10.66 12.36 -15.84
CA ARG A 279 11.50 11.31 -15.29
C ARG A 279 10.94 10.57 -14.06
N HIS A 280 10.05 9.62 -14.30
CA HIS A 280 9.79 8.47 -13.42
C HIS A 280 11.05 7.60 -13.34
N THR A 281 11.96 7.88 -12.40
CA THR A 281 13.21 7.13 -12.30
C THR A 281 13.20 6.09 -11.17
N THR A 282 12.20 6.05 -10.28
CA THR A 282 12.16 5.02 -9.23
C THR A 282 10.72 4.62 -8.92
N THR A 283 10.33 3.42 -9.30
CA THR A 283 9.00 2.85 -9.06
C THR A 283 8.96 1.92 -7.85
N THR A 284 10.03 1.83 -7.07
CA THR A 284 10.23 0.85 -6.00
C THR A 284 10.23 1.53 -4.64
N ALA A 285 9.47 0.98 -3.69
CA ALA A 285 9.51 1.43 -2.32
C ALA A 285 10.83 1.01 -1.65
N ARG A 286 11.33 1.88 -0.79
CA ARG A 286 12.54 1.66 0.00
C ARG A 286 12.30 1.95 1.47
N LEU A 287 12.87 1.14 2.35
CA LEU A 287 12.96 1.45 3.77
C LEU A 287 14.23 2.24 4.05
N LEU A 288 14.09 3.40 4.64
CA LEU A 288 15.17 4.25 5.12
C LEU A 288 15.29 4.08 6.64
N PRO A 289 16.25 3.32 7.15
CA PRO A 289 16.48 3.23 8.58
C PRO A 289 16.74 4.63 9.18
N HIS A 290 16.19 4.91 10.35
CA HIS A 290 16.37 6.18 11.05
C HIS A 290 16.94 5.98 12.45
N ARG A 291 17.51 7.03 13.03
CA ARG A 291 18.20 7.01 14.32
C ARG A 291 17.35 6.52 15.51
N PHE A 292 16.03 6.43 15.37
CA PHE A 292 15.12 5.96 16.42
C PHE A 292 14.89 4.44 16.41
N GLY A 293 15.67 3.67 15.64
CA GLY A 293 15.61 2.20 15.60
C GLY A 293 14.48 1.63 14.73
N GLY A 294 13.81 2.46 13.90
CA GLY A 294 12.80 2.05 12.92
C GLY A 294 13.22 2.40 11.50
N ALA A 295 12.25 2.59 10.62
CA ALA A 295 12.50 3.03 9.24
C ALA A 295 11.37 3.90 8.71
N PHE A 296 11.71 4.88 7.88
CA PHE A 296 10.73 5.56 7.04
C PHE A 296 10.54 4.79 5.72
N VAL A 297 9.32 4.81 5.21
CA VAL A 297 9.01 4.30 3.89
C VAL A 297 9.18 5.43 2.89
N ASP A 298 10.21 5.33 2.05
CA ASP A 298 10.39 6.20 0.89
C ASP A 298 9.79 5.53 -0.34
N THR A 299 8.76 6.13 -0.89
CA THR A 299 8.13 5.66 -2.11
C THR A 299 7.94 6.81 -3.07
N PRO A 300 8.65 6.82 -4.20
CA PRO A 300 8.27 7.66 -5.32
C PRO A 300 6.87 7.23 -5.78
N GLY A 301 5.87 8.06 -5.57
CA GLY A 301 4.49 7.75 -5.93
C GLY A 301 3.52 7.41 -4.80
N VAL A 302 3.90 7.58 -3.52
CA VAL A 302 2.95 7.59 -2.37
C VAL A 302 1.90 8.70 -2.52
N ARG A 303 2.08 9.63 -3.46
CA ARG A 303 1.05 10.61 -3.86
C ARG A 303 -0.29 9.95 -4.23
N GLN A 304 -0.28 8.68 -4.66
CA GLN A 304 -1.46 7.90 -5.04
C GLN A 304 -1.93 6.93 -3.94
N PHE A 305 -1.41 7.02 -2.71
CA PHE A 305 -1.79 6.18 -1.57
C PHE A 305 -3.31 6.22 -1.29
N ALA A 306 -3.93 7.36 -1.53
CA ALA A 306 -5.33 7.62 -1.23
C ALA A 306 -6.34 6.78 -2.06
N LEU A 307 -5.89 6.07 -3.08
CA LEU A 307 -6.77 5.36 -4.03
C LEU A 307 -6.78 3.83 -3.82
N TRP A 308 -6.15 3.33 -2.75
CA TRP A 308 -5.91 1.90 -2.64
C TRP A 308 -6.98 1.19 -1.86
N GLN A 309 -7.77 0.45 -2.61
CA GLN A 309 -8.62 -0.65 -2.14
C GLN A 309 -9.76 -0.29 -1.19
N LEU A 310 -10.19 0.96 -1.12
CA LEU A 310 -11.48 1.20 -0.53
C LEU A 310 -12.53 0.69 -1.53
N VAL A 311 -13.18 -0.40 -1.22
CA VAL A 311 -14.43 -0.77 -1.87
C VAL A 311 -15.43 0.31 -1.47
N PRO A 312 -16.04 1.05 -2.41
CA PRO A 312 -16.94 2.17 -2.05
C PRO A 312 -17.99 1.81 -1.01
N ALA A 313 -18.56 0.62 -1.10
CA ALA A 313 -19.53 0.09 -0.12
C ALA A 313 -18.94 -0.13 1.29
N GLU A 314 -17.63 -0.25 1.45
CA GLU A 314 -16.96 -0.43 2.74
C GLU A 314 -16.52 0.89 3.37
N ALA A 315 -16.68 2.03 2.64
CA ALA A 315 -16.23 3.34 3.14
C ALA A 315 -16.81 3.68 4.52
N PRO A 316 -18.11 3.55 4.81
CA PRO A 316 -18.65 3.89 6.13
C PRO A 316 -18.02 3.10 7.27
N SER A 317 -17.70 1.83 7.05
CA SER A 317 -17.08 0.97 8.07
C SER A 317 -15.64 1.35 8.40
N ALA A 318 -14.95 2.04 7.49
CA ALA A 318 -13.57 2.50 7.66
C ALA A 318 -13.48 3.88 8.35
N PHE A 319 -14.59 4.61 8.49
CA PHE A 319 -14.64 5.83 9.28
C PHE A 319 -14.89 5.49 10.75
N ARG A 320 -13.98 5.85 11.65
CA ARG A 320 -14.10 5.55 13.10
C ARG A 320 -15.33 6.13 13.75
N ASP A 321 -15.70 7.32 13.34
CA ASP A 321 -16.84 8.10 13.84
C ASP A 321 -18.19 7.67 13.24
N LEU A 322 -18.19 7.23 11.99
CA LEU A 322 -19.41 6.76 11.33
C LEU A 322 -19.72 5.29 11.64
N ARG A 323 -18.71 4.44 11.76
CA ARG A 323 -18.86 2.99 11.96
C ARG A 323 -19.83 2.59 13.09
N PRO A 324 -19.77 3.16 14.30
CA PRO A 324 -20.74 2.81 15.34
C PRO A 324 -22.16 3.26 14.99
N LEU A 325 -22.33 4.37 14.28
CA LEU A 325 -23.63 4.92 13.86
C LEU A 325 -24.21 4.13 12.69
N ALA A 326 -23.39 3.72 11.74
CA ALA A 326 -23.82 2.96 10.56
C ALA A 326 -24.55 1.66 10.93
N ASN A 327 -24.14 1.02 12.04
CA ASN A 327 -24.78 -0.18 12.55
C ASN A 327 -26.16 0.07 13.16
N LEU A 328 -26.56 1.32 13.41
CA LEU A 328 -27.85 1.72 13.96
C LEU A 328 -28.85 2.16 12.89
N CYS A 329 -28.45 2.20 11.63
CA CYS A 329 -29.35 2.52 10.53
C CYS A 329 -30.42 1.45 10.37
N ARG A 330 -31.62 1.86 9.94
CA ARG A 330 -32.74 0.97 9.69
C ARG A 330 -32.44 -0.09 8.63
N TYR A 331 -31.69 0.28 7.59
CA TYR A 331 -31.36 -0.59 6.48
C TYR A 331 -29.90 -1.05 6.57
N PRO A 332 -29.63 -2.37 6.47
CA PRO A 332 -28.26 -2.91 6.55
C PRO A 332 -27.32 -2.43 5.42
N ASP A 333 -27.90 -2.06 4.29
CA ASP A 333 -27.23 -1.55 3.08
C ASP A 333 -27.34 -0.03 2.91
N CYS A 334 -27.60 0.69 4.03
CA CYS A 334 -27.76 2.14 4.03
C CYS A 334 -26.51 2.82 3.48
N THR A 335 -26.68 3.65 2.45
CA THR A 335 -25.62 4.44 1.83
C THR A 335 -25.36 5.77 2.56
N HIS A 336 -26.22 6.11 3.54
CA HIS A 336 -26.20 7.34 4.34
C HIS A 336 -26.39 8.61 3.51
N ASP A 337 -26.98 8.49 2.33
CA ASP A 337 -27.22 9.58 1.39
C ASP A 337 -28.72 9.97 1.34
N HIS A 338 -29.52 9.13 0.74
CA HIS A 338 -30.94 9.41 0.46
C HIS A 338 -31.93 8.70 1.39
N GLU A 339 -31.48 7.68 2.12
CA GLU A 339 -32.36 6.86 2.95
C GLU A 339 -32.99 7.68 4.10
N THR A 340 -34.25 7.39 4.38
CA THR A 340 -34.94 7.80 5.59
C THR A 340 -34.50 6.94 6.78
N ASP A 341 -34.68 7.44 8.01
CA ASP A 341 -34.32 6.72 9.25
C ASP A 341 -32.83 6.28 9.25
N CYS A 342 -31.94 7.20 8.85
CA CYS A 342 -30.50 6.99 8.80
C CYS A 342 -29.83 7.58 10.04
N ALA A 343 -29.35 6.72 10.94
CA ALA A 343 -28.72 7.14 12.19
C ALA A 343 -27.47 8.03 11.99
N VAL A 344 -26.78 7.91 10.85
CA VAL A 344 -25.65 8.78 10.52
C VAL A 344 -26.15 10.21 10.19
N LYS A 345 -27.23 10.36 9.42
CA LYS A 345 -27.82 11.65 9.11
C LYS A 345 -28.42 12.33 10.33
N ASP A 346 -29.07 11.56 11.19
CA ASP A 346 -29.61 12.05 12.45
C ASP A 346 -28.49 12.55 13.36
N ALA A 347 -27.39 11.82 13.48
CA ALA A 347 -26.22 12.25 14.23
C ALA A 347 -25.57 13.54 13.66
N VAL A 348 -25.61 13.76 12.36
CA VAL A 348 -25.17 15.01 11.74
C VAL A 348 -26.11 16.15 12.13
N ALA A 349 -27.44 15.92 12.05
CA ALA A 349 -28.45 16.91 12.41
C ALA A 349 -28.37 17.31 13.90
N ASP A 350 -28.05 16.36 14.77
CA ASP A 350 -27.86 16.57 16.22
C ASP A 350 -26.49 17.17 16.59
N GLY A 351 -25.58 17.38 15.61
CA GLY A 351 -24.23 17.89 15.85
C GLY A 351 -23.28 16.90 16.54
N LEU A 352 -23.66 15.63 16.62
CA LEU A 352 -22.83 14.55 17.18
C LEU A 352 -21.73 14.09 16.20
N LEU A 353 -21.99 14.19 14.90
CA LEU A 353 -21.06 13.89 13.81
C LEU A 353 -20.75 15.16 13.00
N ASP A 354 -19.49 15.40 12.71
CA ASP A 354 -19.05 16.52 11.88
C ASP A 354 -19.55 16.36 10.43
N THR A 355 -20.23 17.38 9.89
CA THR A 355 -20.83 17.35 8.55
C THR A 355 -19.80 17.04 7.46
N ARG A 356 -18.57 17.59 7.56
CA ARG A 356 -17.51 17.33 6.57
C ARG A 356 -17.11 15.85 6.53
N ARG A 357 -17.16 15.15 7.69
CA ARG A 357 -16.84 13.72 7.76
C ARG A 357 -17.89 12.90 7.03
N TRP A 358 -19.15 13.24 7.21
CA TRP A 358 -20.23 12.61 6.46
C TRP A 358 -20.10 12.87 4.96
N GLU A 359 -19.82 14.12 4.55
CA GLU A 359 -19.58 14.48 3.16
C GLU A 359 -18.39 13.73 2.56
N SER A 360 -17.27 13.65 3.29
CA SER A 360 -16.09 12.85 2.89
C SER A 360 -16.46 11.38 2.70
N CYS A 361 -17.27 10.81 3.57
CA CYS A 361 -17.73 9.43 3.46
C CYS A 361 -18.59 9.24 2.21
N ARG A 362 -19.57 10.12 1.95
CA ARG A 362 -20.43 10.08 0.75
C ARG A 362 -19.61 10.15 -0.54
N GLN A 363 -18.64 11.06 -0.60
CA GLN A 363 -17.75 11.18 -1.76
C GLN A 363 -16.96 9.89 -2.01
N LEU A 364 -16.46 9.25 -0.96
CA LEU A 364 -15.71 7.99 -1.08
C LEU A 364 -16.62 6.81 -1.44
N ALA A 365 -17.84 6.75 -0.88
CA ALA A 365 -18.82 5.71 -1.17
C ALA A 365 -19.42 5.85 -2.58
N GLY A 366 -19.60 7.07 -3.07
CA GLY A 366 -20.08 7.36 -4.43
C GLY A 366 -19.08 7.09 -5.54
N GLY A 367 -17.88 6.59 -5.21
CA GLY A 367 -16.86 6.29 -6.21
C GLY A 367 -16.28 7.52 -6.89
N GLY A 368 -16.36 8.70 -6.25
CA GLY A 368 -15.77 9.95 -6.72
C GLY A 368 -14.32 9.75 -7.12
N SER A 369 -14.07 9.74 -8.43
CA SER A 369 -12.75 9.53 -9.01
C SER A 369 -11.87 10.70 -8.62
N ALA A 370 -10.60 10.42 -8.32
CA ALA A 370 -9.59 11.43 -8.03
C ALA A 370 -9.35 12.47 -9.14
N ARG A 371 -10.15 12.44 -10.19
CA ARG A 371 -10.07 13.37 -11.32
C ARG A 371 -10.75 14.72 -11.03
N ASP A 372 -11.69 14.76 -10.07
CA ASP A 372 -12.51 15.96 -9.84
C ASP A 372 -11.87 16.98 -8.87
N THR A 373 -10.76 16.63 -8.23
CA THR A 373 -10.03 17.54 -7.32
C THR A 373 -8.77 18.18 -7.91
N GLU A 374 -8.41 17.85 -9.15
CA GLU A 374 -7.29 18.48 -9.88
C GLU A 374 -7.76 19.51 -10.94
N ALA A 375 -9.07 19.70 -11.12
CA ALA A 375 -9.63 20.55 -12.18
C ALA A 375 -10.10 21.94 -11.71
N GLU A 376 -9.94 22.27 -10.42
CA GLU A 376 -10.23 23.62 -9.91
C GLU A 376 -8.97 24.23 -9.28
N ASP A 377 -7.97 24.53 -10.11
CA ASP A 377 -6.96 25.60 -9.91
C ASP A 377 -6.32 25.96 -11.25
#